data_dd3e06f421b18c2083efb9cfe30cf1e1
#
_entry.id   dd3e06f421b18c2083efb9cfe30cf1e1
#
_cell.length_a   1.000
_cell.length_b   1.000
_cell.length_c   1.000
_cell.angle_alpha   90.00
_cell.angle_beta   90.00
_cell.angle_gamma   90.00
#
_symmetry.space_group_name_H-M   'P 1'
#
loop_
_entity.id
_entity.type
_entity.pdbx_description
1 polymer ?
#
loop_
_entity_poly.entity_id
_entity_poly.type
_entity_poly.pdbx_seq_one_letter_code
_entity_poly.pdbx_strand_id
1 'polypeptide(L)'
;MALREIIKKGDPVLEKHCHPVTRFDQKLWDLLDDMRETLAQANGLGLAAPQVGILRRAVLVVNDQEEMLELINPEIIASEGEEDGLEGCLSVPGYWGYVKRPAWVKDRAHDRNGNEFETEGTGMTARCFCHELAHLDGQLYTDLADRIYTTEELDAMLEEQGK
;
A
#
# COMPACT_ATOMS: atom_id res chain seq x y z
N MET A 1 10.12 1.72 19.45
CA MET A 1 9.64 0.94 18.28
C MET A 1 8.74 -0.16 18.74
N ALA A 2 7.59 -0.28 18.12
CA ALA A 2 6.59 -1.25 18.53
C ALA A 2 5.81 -1.78 17.34
N LEU A 3 5.28 -3.00 17.47
CA LEU A 3 4.34 -3.54 16.53
C LEU A 3 2.97 -2.89 16.74
N ARG A 4 2.30 -2.57 15.63
CA ARG A 4 0.94 -2.06 15.68
C ARG A 4 0.00 -3.08 15.06
N GLU A 5 -1.23 -3.11 15.56
CA GLU A 5 -2.25 -3.99 15.01
C GLU A 5 -2.69 -3.51 13.64
N ILE A 6 -2.73 -4.44 12.68
CA ILE A 6 -3.23 -4.13 11.33
C ILE A 6 -4.75 -4.26 11.35
N ILE A 7 -5.42 -3.14 11.07
CA ILE A 7 -6.88 -3.05 11.05
C ILE A 7 -7.40 -3.76 9.80
N LYS A 8 -8.50 -4.48 9.95
CA LYS A 8 -9.07 -5.30 8.87
C LYS A 8 -10.27 -4.62 8.22
N LYS A 9 -10.54 -5.02 6.98
CA LYS A 9 -11.70 -4.55 6.22
C LYS A 9 -12.98 -4.71 7.05
N GLY A 10 -13.85 -3.72 6.99
CA GLY A 10 -15.06 -3.63 7.80
C GLY A 10 -14.95 -2.57 8.87
N ASP A 11 -13.74 -2.19 9.25
CA ASP A 11 -13.53 -1.07 10.17
C ASP A 11 -13.68 0.25 9.40
N PRO A 12 -14.51 1.19 9.89
CA PRO A 12 -14.74 2.47 9.21
C PRO A 12 -13.49 3.29 8.95
N VAL A 13 -12.42 3.11 9.72
CA VAL A 13 -11.19 3.90 9.55
C VAL A 13 -10.57 3.70 8.17
N LEU A 14 -10.73 2.50 7.59
CA LEU A 14 -10.16 2.19 6.27
C LEU A 14 -10.90 2.87 5.12
N GLU A 15 -12.07 3.43 5.39
CA GLU A 15 -12.90 4.12 4.39
C GLU A 15 -12.79 5.64 4.48
N LYS A 16 -11.92 6.15 5.33
CA LYS A 16 -11.77 7.60 5.56
C LYS A 16 -10.59 8.17 4.79
N HIS A 17 -10.70 9.45 4.46
CA HIS A 17 -9.60 10.20 3.88
C HIS A 17 -8.60 10.57 4.97
N CYS A 18 -7.33 10.46 4.67
CA CYS A 18 -6.26 10.81 5.58
C CYS A 18 -5.91 12.30 5.46
N HIS A 19 -5.40 12.85 6.54
CA HIS A 19 -4.98 14.26 6.60
C HIS A 19 -3.51 14.40 6.20
N PRO A 20 -3.15 15.50 5.51
CA PRO A 20 -1.75 15.77 5.20
C PRO A 20 -0.91 15.86 6.47
N VAL A 21 0.32 15.39 6.38
CA VAL A 21 1.31 15.55 7.45
C VAL A 21 1.87 16.98 7.34
N THR A 22 1.81 17.73 8.44
CA THR A 22 2.29 19.11 8.49
C THR A 22 3.51 19.28 9.41
N ARG A 23 3.79 18.29 10.24
CA ARG A 23 4.93 18.29 11.17
C ARG A 23 5.78 17.05 10.96
N PHE A 24 7.06 17.26 10.71
CA PHE A 24 8.03 16.20 10.49
C PHE A 24 8.87 16.09 11.77
N ASP A 25 8.29 15.44 12.76
CA ASP A 25 8.77 15.43 14.15
C ASP A 25 8.87 13.98 14.68
N GLN A 26 9.24 13.87 15.96
CA GLN A 26 9.41 12.57 16.60
C GLN A 26 8.15 11.71 16.56
N LYS A 27 6.98 12.32 16.65
CA LYS A 27 5.72 11.58 16.58
C LYS A 27 5.53 10.89 15.21
N LEU A 28 5.89 11.58 14.14
CA LEU A 28 5.87 11.01 12.79
C LEU A 28 6.93 9.92 12.67
N TRP A 29 8.13 10.16 13.17
CA TRP A 29 9.23 9.19 13.09
C TRP A 29 8.89 7.91 13.85
N ASP A 30 8.28 8.02 15.04
CA ASP A 30 7.85 6.87 15.81
C ASP A 30 6.79 6.06 15.05
N LEU A 31 5.85 6.74 14.38
CA LEU A 31 4.86 6.09 13.54
C LEU A 31 5.53 5.31 12.40
N LEU A 32 6.45 5.95 11.70
CA LEU A 32 7.16 5.32 10.58
C LEU A 32 7.99 4.11 11.04
N ASP A 33 8.68 4.25 12.17
CA ASP A 33 9.49 3.15 12.74
C ASP A 33 8.59 1.97 13.13
N ASP A 34 7.44 2.24 13.74
CA ASP A 34 6.46 1.21 14.10
C ASP A 34 5.88 0.54 12.86
N MET A 35 5.58 1.32 11.83
CA MET A 35 5.08 0.80 10.56
C MET A 35 6.10 -0.10 9.88
N ARG A 36 7.38 0.28 9.90
CA ARG A 36 8.47 -0.54 9.34
C ARG A 36 8.55 -1.90 10.02
N GLU A 37 8.52 -1.91 11.33
CA GLU A 37 8.56 -3.14 12.12
C GLU A 37 7.33 -4.02 11.85
N THR A 38 6.15 -3.39 11.82
CA THR A 38 4.89 -4.08 11.56
C THR A 38 4.88 -4.70 10.15
N LEU A 39 5.32 -3.95 9.14
CA LEU A 39 5.37 -4.43 7.75
C LEU A 39 6.37 -5.58 7.60
N ALA A 40 7.54 -5.45 8.21
CA ALA A 40 8.58 -6.48 8.14
C ALA A 40 8.09 -7.80 8.76
N GLN A 41 7.42 -7.73 9.90
CA GLN A 41 6.88 -8.93 10.55
C GLN A 41 5.75 -9.57 9.73
N ALA A 42 4.93 -8.76 9.08
CA ALA A 42 3.82 -9.25 8.26
C ALA A 42 4.29 -9.75 6.88
N ASN A 43 5.54 -9.54 6.51
CA ASN A 43 6.10 -9.93 5.20
C ASN A 43 5.34 -9.32 4.02
N GLY A 44 4.83 -8.10 4.19
CA GLY A 44 4.10 -7.42 3.14
C GLY A 44 5.00 -6.55 2.26
N LEU A 45 4.45 -6.06 1.17
CA LEU A 45 5.14 -5.17 0.23
C LEU A 45 4.79 -3.70 0.44
N GLY A 46 3.75 -3.42 1.22
CA GLY A 46 3.35 -2.06 1.52
C GLY A 46 2.43 -1.96 2.72
N LEU A 47 2.39 -0.78 3.31
CA LEU A 47 1.53 -0.49 4.46
C LEU A 47 1.23 1.00 4.49
N ALA A 48 -0.04 1.34 4.68
CA ALA A 48 -0.46 2.73 4.81
C ALA A 48 -0.87 3.02 6.26
N ALA A 49 -0.67 4.25 6.72
CA ALA A 49 -0.95 4.63 8.10
C ALA A 49 -2.38 4.32 8.57
N PRO A 50 -3.43 4.48 7.74
CA PRO A 50 -4.78 4.11 8.20
C PRO A 50 -4.92 2.63 8.53
N GLN A 51 -4.09 1.76 7.97
CA GLN A 51 -4.11 0.34 8.31
C GLN A 51 -3.65 0.06 9.75
N VAL A 52 -3.00 1.01 10.39
CA VAL A 52 -2.67 0.95 11.81
C VAL A 52 -3.48 1.98 12.63
N GLY A 53 -4.56 2.48 12.06
CA GLY A 53 -5.51 3.35 12.76
C GLY A 53 -5.15 4.83 12.77
N ILE A 54 -4.16 5.26 12.00
CA ILE A 54 -3.69 6.64 11.99
C ILE A 54 -4.07 7.30 10.66
N LEU A 55 -4.91 8.32 10.71
CA LEU A 55 -5.43 8.99 9.50
C LEU A 55 -4.47 10.08 9.01
N ARG A 56 -3.25 9.68 8.68
CA ARG A 56 -2.21 10.55 8.14
C ARG A 56 -1.74 10.03 6.79
N ARG A 57 -1.35 10.95 5.91
CA ARG A 57 -0.91 10.60 4.56
C ARG A 57 0.54 10.16 4.57
N ALA A 58 0.76 8.94 5.06
CA ALA A 58 2.07 8.31 5.11
C ALA A 58 1.94 6.83 4.73
N VAL A 59 2.81 6.36 3.83
CA VAL A 59 2.84 4.97 3.39
C VAL A 59 4.27 4.45 3.32
N LEU A 60 4.40 3.12 3.42
CA LEU A 60 5.65 2.41 3.15
C LEU A 60 5.44 1.52 1.93
N VAL A 61 6.44 1.47 1.07
CA VAL A 61 6.45 0.56 -0.10
C VAL A 61 7.83 -0.07 -0.20
N VAL A 62 7.86 -1.39 -0.35
CA VAL A 62 9.10 -2.14 -0.62
C VAL A 62 9.25 -2.23 -2.14
N ASN A 63 10.33 -1.68 -2.68
CA ASN A 63 10.56 -1.66 -4.12
C ASN A 63 11.28 -2.91 -4.63
N ASP A 64 11.60 -2.95 -5.93
CA ASP A 64 12.25 -4.09 -6.57
C ASP A 64 13.65 -4.37 -6.03
N GLN A 65 14.32 -3.37 -5.46
CA GLN A 65 15.63 -3.53 -4.82
C GLN A 65 15.52 -3.90 -3.35
N GLU A 66 14.32 -4.26 -2.90
CA GLU A 66 14.03 -4.61 -1.51
C GLU A 66 14.27 -3.46 -0.53
N GLU A 67 14.23 -2.23 -1.03
CA GLU A 67 14.32 -1.03 -0.19
C GLU A 67 12.92 -0.64 0.29
N MET A 68 12.82 -0.33 1.58
CA MET A 68 11.56 0.14 2.18
C MET A 68 11.50 1.66 2.09
N LEU A 69 10.69 2.15 1.16
CA LEU A 69 10.53 3.58 0.93
C LEU A 69 9.49 4.17 1.87
N GLU A 70 9.79 5.32 2.44
CA GLU A 70 8.84 6.10 3.23
C GLU A 70 8.35 7.26 2.37
N LEU A 71 7.03 7.31 2.14
CA LEU A 71 6.41 8.35 1.33
C LEU A 71 5.39 9.11 2.16
N ILE A 72 5.67 10.37 2.45
CA ILE A 72 4.79 11.23 3.23
C ILE A 72 4.17 12.27 2.29
N ASN A 73 2.86 12.47 2.40
CA ASN A 73 2.06 13.29 1.50
C ASN A 73 2.30 12.93 0.03
N PRO A 74 2.24 11.62 -0.32
CA PRO A 74 2.57 11.19 -1.67
C PRO A 74 1.47 11.55 -2.66
N GLU A 75 1.90 11.79 -3.90
CA GLU A 75 0.98 11.95 -5.03
C GLU A 75 1.58 11.34 -6.29
N ILE A 76 0.74 10.78 -7.13
CA ILE A 76 1.16 10.26 -8.44
C ILE A 76 1.23 11.45 -9.39
N ILE A 77 2.42 11.72 -9.95
CA ILE A 77 2.64 12.86 -10.86
C ILE A 77 2.74 12.44 -12.32
N ALA A 78 2.94 11.16 -12.58
CA ALA A 78 2.93 10.60 -13.94
C ALA A 78 2.65 9.12 -13.89
N SER A 79 2.01 8.61 -14.92
CA SER A 79 1.77 7.18 -15.05
C SER A 79 1.62 6.83 -16.53
N GLU A 80 1.90 5.58 -16.87
CA GLU A 80 1.84 5.12 -18.25
C GLU A 80 1.55 3.62 -18.31
N GLY A 81 0.82 3.24 -19.35
CA GLY A 81 0.49 1.83 -19.60
C GLY A 81 -0.57 1.30 -18.65
N GLU A 82 -0.88 0.03 -18.83
CA GLU A 82 -1.85 -0.66 -18.00
C GLU A 82 -1.47 -2.13 -17.90
N GLU A 83 -1.53 -2.66 -16.69
CA GLU A 83 -1.30 -4.09 -16.43
C GLU A 83 -2.40 -4.61 -15.50
N ASP A 84 -2.96 -5.76 -15.85
CA ASP A 84 -3.85 -6.49 -14.97
C ASP A 84 -3.00 -7.38 -14.07
N GLY A 85 -3.25 -7.37 -12.79
CA GLY A 85 -2.43 -8.14 -11.86
C GLY A 85 -3.16 -8.46 -10.57
N LEU A 86 -2.66 -9.49 -9.90
CA LEU A 86 -3.24 -9.99 -8.66
C LEU A 86 -2.82 -9.11 -7.49
N GLU A 87 -3.79 -8.71 -6.68
CA GLU A 87 -3.54 -7.97 -5.44
C GLU A 87 -4.14 -8.68 -4.24
N GLY A 88 -3.45 -8.56 -3.13
CA GLY A 88 -3.94 -8.88 -1.81
C GLY A 88 -3.60 -7.73 -0.89
N CYS A 89 -4.11 -7.75 0.33
CA CYS A 89 -3.90 -6.68 1.29
C CYS A 89 -3.81 -7.24 2.70
N LEU A 90 -2.91 -6.70 3.51
CA LEU A 90 -2.79 -7.10 4.91
C LEU A 90 -4.07 -6.84 5.70
N SER A 91 -4.90 -5.90 5.26
CA SER A 91 -6.20 -5.61 5.86
C SER A 91 -7.32 -6.51 5.34
N VAL A 92 -7.06 -7.34 4.34
CA VAL A 92 -8.02 -8.27 3.74
C VAL A 92 -7.37 -9.64 3.59
N PRO A 93 -6.98 -10.28 4.72
CA PRO A 93 -6.24 -11.55 4.66
C PRO A 93 -7.11 -12.68 4.09
N GLY A 94 -6.47 -13.53 3.28
CA GLY A 94 -7.13 -14.70 2.70
C GLY A 94 -7.96 -14.43 1.45
N TYR A 95 -7.92 -13.22 0.91
CA TYR A 95 -8.65 -12.84 -0.30
C TYR A 95 -7.72 -12.19 -1.31
N TRP A 96 -8.07 -12.31 -2.58
CA TRP A 96 -7.25 -11.84 -3.71
C TRP A 96 -8.15 -11.36 -4.84
N GLY A 97 -7.67 -10.41 -5.62
CA GLY A 97 -8.42 -9.93 -6.78
C GLY A 97 -7.49 -9.38 -7.85
N TYR A 98 -7.91 -9.48 -9.11
CA TYR A 98 -7.19 -8.87 -10.22
C TYR A 98 -7.62 -7.42 -10.36
N VAL A 99 -6.64 -6.52 -10.41
CA VAL A 99 -6.88 -5.08 -10.53
C VAL A 99 -5.99 -4.54 -11.66
N LYS A 100 -6.57 -3.69 -12.48
CA LYS A 100 -5.81 -2.99 -13.53
C LYS A 100 -5.15 -1.77 -12.92
N ARG A 101 -3.84 -1.66 -13.11
CA ARG A 101 -3.04 -0.55 -12.61
C ARG A 101 -2.12 -0.05 -13.72
N PRO A 102 -1.64 1.20 -13.65
CA PRO A 102 -0.58 1.64 -14.57
C PRO A 102 0.63 0.74 -14.51
N ALA A 103 1.26 0.52 -15.67
CA ALA A 103 2.49 -0.29 -15.75
C ALA A 103 3.71 0.45 -15.20
N TRP A 104 3.69 1.77 -15.27
CA TRP A 104 4.72 2.66 -14.73
C TRP A 104 4.06 3.80 -13.96
N VAL A 105 4.62 4.13 -12.80
CA VAL A 105 4.12 5.20 -11.95
C VAL A 105 5.30 6.00 -11.42
N LYS A 106 5.17 7.32 -11.42
CA LYS A 106 6.11 8.23 -10.79
C LYS A 106 5.38 9.01 -9.69
N ASP A 107 5.97 8.99 -8.50
CA ASP A 107 5.42 9.65 -7.33
C ASP A 107 6.30 10.82 -6.90
N ARG A 108 5.66 11.86 -6.35
CA ARG A 108 6.32 12.91 -5.59
C ARG A 108 5.88 12.77 -4.15
N ALA A 109 6.82 12.85 -3.21
CA ALA A 109 6.53 12.71 -1.79
C ALA A 109 7.54 13.48 -0.97
N HIS A 110 7.35 13.47 0.35
CA HIS A 110 8.34 13.98 1.30
C HIS A 110 8.93 12.82 2.09
N ASP A 111 10.19 12.94 2.45
CA ASP A 111 10.81 11.99 3.38
C ASP A 111 10.46 12.36 4.83
N ARG A 112 10.98 11.60 5.81
CA ARG A 112 10.66 11.84 7.22
C ARG A 112 11.17 13.18 7.76
N ASN A 113 12.06 13.83 7.03
CA ASN A 113 12.62 15.13 7.39
C ASN A 113 11.93 16.29 6.68
N GLY A 114 10.94 15.99 5.84
CA GLY A 114 10.19 17.00 5.09
C GLY A 114 10.83 17.40 3.77
N ASN A 115 11.86 16.70 3.33
CA ASN A 115 12.50 16.96 2.04
C ASN A 115 11.71 16.32 0.92
N GLU A 116 11.41 17.09 -0.14
CA GLU A 116 10.69 16.59 -1.29
C GLU A 116 11.59 15.72 -2.16
N PHE A 117 11.05 14.63 -2.67
CA PHE A 117 11.76 13.75 -3.61
C PHE A 117 10.76 13.11 -4.57
N GLU A 118 11.30 12.55 -5.65
CA GLU A 118 10.53 11.79 -6.62
C GLU A 118 11.07 10.37 -6.69
N THR A 119 10.18 9.42 -6.90
CA THR A 119 10.53 8.01 -7.05
C THR A 119 9.61 7.40 -8.09
N GLU A 120 10.08 6.37 -8.78
CA GLU A 120 9.28 5.73 -9.82
C GLU A 120 9.47 4.22 -9.76
N GLY A 121 8.53 3.51 -10.37
CA GLY A 121 8.60 2.06 -10.44
C GLY A 121 7.71 1.49 -11.53
N THR A 122 7.97 0.25 -11.88
CA THR A 122 7.20 -0.51 -12.84
C THR A 122 6.67 -1.77 -12.17
N GLY A 123 5.79 -2.49 -12.85
CA GLY A 123 5.31 -3.78 -12.39
C GLY A 123 4.74 -3.74 -10.96
N MET A 124 5.26 -4.61 -10.10
CA MET A 124 4.78 -4.73 -8.73
C MET A 124 5.01 -3.44 -7.92
N THR A 125 6.12 -2.73 -8.13
CA THR A 125 6.39 -1.47 -7.44
C THR A 125 5.34 -0.41 -7.80
N ALA A 126 5.03 -0.27 -9.09
CA ALA A 126 3.99 0.65 -9.54
C ALA A 126 2.64 0.29 -8.93
N ARG A 127 2.32 -0.99 -8.88
CA ARG A 127 1.08 -1.51 -8.29
C ARG A 127 1.00 -1.18 -6.81
N CYS A 128 2.10 -1.37 -6.07
CA CYS A 128 2.17 -1.05 -4.65
C CYS A 128 1.96 0.45 -4.39
N PHE A 129 2.55 1.32 -5.20
CA PHE A 129 2.31 2.76 -5.08
C PHE A 129 0.81 3.06 -5.18
N CYS A 130 0.15 2.56 -6.21
CA CYS A 130 -1.28 2.79 -6.40
C CYS A 130 -2.13 2.24 -5.25
N HIS A 131 -1.81 1.02 -4.82
CA HIS A 131 -2.53 0.34 -3.74
C HIS A 131 -2.43 1.13 -2.42
N GLU A 132 -1.22 1.54 -2.03
CA GLU A 132 -1.02 2.23 -0.77
C GLU A 132 -1.55 3.68 -0.80
N LEU A 133 -1.37 4.38 -1.92
CA LEU A 133 -1.92 5.73 -2.06
C LEU A 133 -3.45 5.72 -2.02
N ALA A 134 -4.08 4.68 -2.57
CA ALA A 134 -5.54 4.54 -2.52
C ALA A 134 -6.05 4.41 -1.08
N HIS A 135 -5.31 3.73 -0.20
CA HIS A 135 -5.66 3.65 1.22
C HIS A 135 -5.78 5.03 1.87
N LEU A 136 -4.99 5.99 1.44
CA LEU A 136 -5.01 7.35 1.99
C LEU A 136 -6.31 8.08 1.65
N ASP A 137 -7.03 7.62 0.63
CA ASP A 137 -8.30 8.16 0.20
C ASP A 137 -9.48 7.24 0.57
N GLY A 138 -9.22 6.26 1.43
CA GLY A 138 -10.26 5.37 1.92
C GLY A 138 -10.68 4.28 0.95
N GLN A 139 -9.84 3.95 -0.04
CA GLN A 139 -10.15 2.97 -1.06
C GLN A 139 -9.32 1.70 -0.90
N LEU A 140 -9.98 0.55 -0.99
CA LEU A 140 -9.34 -0.76 -0.97
C LEU A 140 -9.34 -1.35 -2.39
N TYR A 141 -8.38 -2.27 -2.66
CA TYR A 141 -8.35 -2.93 -3.96
C TYR A 141 -9.64 -3.69 -4.25
N THR A 142 -10.34 -4.15 -3.21
CA THR A 142 -11.61 -4.86 -3.35
C THR A 142 -12.70 -4.01 -3.99
N ASP A 143 -12.56 -2.68 -3.93
CA ASP A 143 -13.49 -1.76 -4.58
C ASP A 143 -13.28 -1.70 -6.09
N LEU A 144 -12.09 -2.08 -6.56
CA LEU A 144 -11.69 -2.00 -7.97
C LEU A 144 -11.69 -3.35 -8.67
N ALA A 145 -11.52 -4.45 -7.94
CA ALA A 145 -11.46 -5.78 -8.52
C ALA A 145 -12.87 -6.22 -8.97
N ASP A 146 -12.96 -6.80 -10.17
CA ASP A 146 -14.23 -7.31 -10.69
C ASP A 146 -14.71 -8.52 -9.89
N ARG A 147 -13.78 -9.32 -9.41
CA ARG A 147 -14.08 -10.52 -8.65
C ARG A 147 -13.03 -10.74 -7.57
N ILE A 148 -13.50 -11.17 -6.38
CA ILE A 148 -12.62 -11.49 -5.26
C ILE A 148 -12.60 -13.01 -5.07
N TYR A 149 -11.40 -13.55 -4.94
CA TYR A 149 -11.16 -14.98 -4.75
C TYR A 149 -10.67 -15.22 -3.33
N THR A 150 -11.10 -16.34 -2.73
CA THR A 150 -10.43 -16.83 -1.53
C THR A 150 -9.09 -17.43 -1.94
N THR A 151 -8.19 -17.63 -0.97
CA THR A 151 -6.90 -18.28 -1.23
C THR A 151 -7.11 -19.67 -1.87
N GLU A 152 -8.09 -20.43 -1.35
CA GLU A 152 -8.42 -21.76 -1.88
C GLU A 152 -8.91 -21.71 -3.33
N GLU A 153 -9.81 -20.76 -3.65
CA GLU A 153 -10.31 -20.58 -5.01
C GLU A 153 -9.20 -20.18 -5.97
N LEU A 154 -8.32 -19.29 -5.52
CA LEU A 154 -7.17 -18.84 -6.31
C LEU A 154 -6.21 -19.99 -6.61
N ASP A 155 -5.88 -20.78 -5.59
CA ASP A 155 -4.98 -21.93 -5.74
C ASP A 155 -5.55 -22.94 -6.73
N ALA A 156 -6.84 -23.24 -6.63
CA ALA A 156 -7.51 -24.15 -7.55
C ALA A 156 -7.48 -23.64 -8.99
N MET A 157 -7.71 -22.35 -9.18
CA MET A 157 -7.69 -21.72 -10.50
C MET A 157 -6.30 -21.75 -11.11
N LEU A 158 -5.26 -21.46 -10.32
CA LEU A 158 -3.87 -21.48 -10.79
C LEU A 158 -3.40 -22.90 -11.12
N GLU A 159 -3.85 -23.92 -10.38
CA GLU A 159 -3.59 -25.32 -10.70
C GLU A 159 -4.18 -25.71 -12.05
N GLU A 160 -5.41 -25.29 -12.33
CA GLU A 160 -6.04 -25.54 -13.63
C GLU A 160 -5.26 -24.90 -14.77
N GLN A 161 -4.80 -23.67 -14.58
CA GLN A 161 -4.03 -22.96 -15.60
C GLN A 161 -2.65 -23.57 -15.81
N GLY A 162 -2.10 -24.25 -14.81
CA GLY A 162 -0.81 -24.90 -14.88
C GLY A 162 -0.81 -26.25 -15.60
N LYS A 163 -1.99 -26.73 -15.97
CA LYS A 163 -2.13 -28.00 -16.74
C LYS A 163 -2.10 -27.75 -18.27
#